data_c4915f2c772ffd49f47d7a0247a16c8b
#
_entry.id   c4915f2c772ffd49f47d7a0247a16c8b
#
_cell.length_a   1.000
_cell.length_b   1.000
_cell.length_c   1.000
_cell.angle_alpha   90.00
_cell.angle_beta   90.00
_cell.angle_gamma   90.00
#
_symmetry.space_group_name_H-M   'P 1'
#
loop_
_entity.id
_entity.type
_entity.pdbx_description
1 polymer ?
#
loop_
_entity_poly.entity_id
_entity_poly.type
_entity_poly.pdbx_seq_one_letter_code
_entity_poly.pdbx_strand_id
1 'polypeptide(L)'
;NREALTVAGIRADWVLVSCGGVCRLLPVATAHMQVAGFCLDARMSWPQSAWDAAQPVPGTHDLVTLQAALYAAQLAGALMAVFSRTLQYANDRQQFGKPIGKFQAIQHQLSVMSEHAFAARMAAQLGLCAAGQVPDRLRVAMAKARTSEAALEVAGLSHSIHGAIGFTREFDLQLYT
;
A
#
# COMPACT_ATOMS: atom_id res chain seq x y z
N ASN A 1 21.66 3.01 19.53
CA ASN A 1 20.27 2.56 19.36
C ASN A 1 20.06 2.19 17.89
N ARG A 2 19.57 0.99 17.64
CA ARG A 2 19.22 0.55 16.30
C ARG A 2 17.72 0.78 16.11
N GLU A 3 17.36 1.61 15.15
CA GLU A 3 15.99 2.02 14.91
C GLU A 3 15.46 1.39 13.65
N ALA A 4 14.16 1.08 13.65
CA ALA A 4 13.42 0.62 12.48
C ALA A 4 12.09 1.37 12.40
N LEU A 5 11.72 1.84 11.20
CA LEU A 5 10.36 2.27 10.91
C LEU A 5 9.56 1.04 10.53
N THR A 6 8.51 0.77 11.28
CA THR A 6 7.68 -0.43 11.11
C THR A 6 6.27 -0.05 10.70
N VAL A 7 5.84 -0.59 9.58
CA VAL A 7 4.46 -0.43 9.10
C VAL A 7 3.54 -1.31 9.92
N ALA A 8 2.43 -0.73 10.38
CA ALA A 8 1.51 -1.38 11.31
C ALA A 8 2.17 -1.95 12.59
N GLY A 9 3.33 -1.42 12.95
CA GLY A 9 4.13 -1.93 14.07
C GLY A 9 3.43 -1.93 15.41
N ILE A 10 2.45 -1.03 15.63
CA ILE A 10 1.64 -0.97 16.86
C ILE A 10 0.83 -2.27 17.10
N ARG A 11 0.51 -3.00 16.04
CA ARG A 11 -0.27 -4.25 16.09
C ARG A 11 0.57 -5.51 15.97
N ALA A 12 1.87 -5.35 15.75
CA ALA A 12 2.77 -6.49 15.62
C ALA A 12 3.23 -7.01 16.98
N ASP A 13 3.40 -8.30 17.13
CA ASP A 13 4.07 -8.93 18.27
C ASP A 13 5.58 -9.03 18.04
N TRP A 14 5.97 -9.20 16.78
CA TRP A 14 7.34 -9.40 16.35
C TRP A 14 7.68 -8.54 15.12
N VAL A 15 8.91 -8.09 15.05
CA VAL A 15 9.44 -7.33 13.91
C VAL A 15 10.68 -8.01 13.38
N LEU A 16 10.69 -8.25 12.07
CA LEU A 16 11.86 -8.75 11.35
C LEU A 16 12.73 -7.56 10.94
N VAL A 17 13.94 -7.50 11.45
CA VAL A 17 14.88 -6.40 11.20
C VAL A 17 16.18 -6.94 10.62
N SER A 18 16.71 -6.28 9.59
CA SER A 18 18.01 -6.58 9.02
C SER A 18 19.06 -5.58 9.53
N CYS A 19 20.16 -6.13 10.04
CA CYS A 19 21.31 -5.31 10.45
C CYS A 19 22.61 -6.03 10.12
N GLY A 20 23.48 -5.38 9.35
CA GLY A 20 24.76 -5.98 8.95
C GLY A 20 24.63 -7.25 8.11
N GLY A 21 23.55 -7.36 7.32
CA GLY A 21 23.27 -8.53 6.48
C GLY A 21 22.66 -9.72 7.22
N VAL A 22 22.42 -9.59 8.53
CA VAL A 22 21.75 -10.62 9.34
C VAL A 22 20.35 -10.16 9.71
N CYS A 23 19.34 -10.96 9.38
CA CYS A 23 17.96 -10.71 9.81
C CYS A 23 17.73 -11.33 11.19
N ARG A 24 17.05 -10.58 12.05
CA ARG A 24 16.67 -11.02 13.39
C ARG A 24 15.20 -10.73 13.64
N LEU A 25 14.56 -11.61 14.37
CA LEU A 25 13.18 -11.43 14.83
C LEU A 25 13.22 -10.83 16.23
N LEU A 26 12.70 -9.61 16.37
CA LEU A 26 12.72 -8.85 17.61
C LEU A 26 11.30 -8.70 18.18
N PRO A 27 11.08 -8.95 19.49
CA PRO A 27 9.78 -8.77 20.11
C PRO A 27 9.45 -7.29 20.27
N VAL A 28 8.22 -6.91 19.92
CA VAL A 28 7.73 -5.53 20.11
C VAL A 28 7.62 -5.18 21.59
N ALA A 29 7.32 -6.14 22.46
CA ALA A 29 7.21 -5.94 23.89
C ALA A 29 8.46 -5.36 24.56
N THR A 30 9.65 -5.52 23.96
CA THR A 30 10.91 -4.98 24.47
C THR A 30 11.38 -3.73 23.72
N ALA A 31 10.58 -3.24 22.77
CA ALA A 31 10.92 -2.06 21.99
C ALA A 31 10.53 -0.76 22.68
N HIS A 32 11.37 0.26 22.55
CA HIS A 32 10.92 1.65 22.73
C HIS A 32 10.19 2.06 21.46
N MET A 33 8.91 2.41 21.61
CA MET A 33 8.03 2.69 20.48
C MET A 33 7.58 4.15 20.51
N GLN A 34 7.68 4.79 19.33
CA GLN A 34 7.08 6.09 19.06
C GLN A 34 6.13 5.96 17.88
N VAL A 35 4.89 6.38 18.06
CA VAL A 35 3.92 6.43 16.95
C VAL A 35 4.47 7.39 15.90
N ALA A 36 4.57 6.94 14.65
CA ALA A 36 5.13 7.70 13.56
C ALA A 36 4.08 7.88 12.46
N GLY A 37 3.67 9.14 12.26
CA GLY A 37 2.84 9.49 11.12
C GLY A 37 1.42 8.93 11.17
N PHE A 38 1.00 8.32 10.09
CA PHE A 38 -0.36 7.85 9.89
C PHE A 38 -0.61 6.45 10.48
N CYS A 39 -1.77 6.27 11.07
CA CYS A 39 -2.37 4.99 11.42
C CYS A 39 -1.59 4.18 12.46
N LEU A 40 -1.05 3.05 12.06
CA LEU A 40 -0.46 2.04 12.94
C LEU A 40 1.06 1.95 12.83
N ASP A 41 1.68 2.90 12.12
CA ASP A 41 3.12 2.93 11.92
C ASP A 41 3.84 3.38 13.17
N ALA A 42 4.98 2.76 13.45
CA ALA A 42 5.77 3.09 14.62
C ALA A 42 7.26 3.11 14.30
N ARG A 43 7.96 4.07 14.90
CA ARG A 43 9.41 4.03 14.99
C ARG A 43 9.78 3.25 16.24
N MET A 44 10.54 2.19 16.06
CA MET A 44 10.93 1.28 17.13
C MET A 44 12.44 1.23 17.29
N SER A 45 12.90 1.17 18.53
CA SER A 45 14.29 0.92 18.86
C SER A 45 14.39 -0.12 19.97
N TRP A 46 15.44 -0.93 19.91
CA TRP A 46 15.67 -2.00 20.87
C TRP A 46 17.00 -1.79 21.61
N PRO A 47 17.07 -2.14 22.91
CA PRO A 47 18.32 -2.16 23.64
C PRO A 47 19.26 -3.26 23.08
N GLN A 48 20.56 -3.09 23.28
CA GLN A 48 21.55 -4.05 22.77
C GLN A 48 21.29 -5.49 23.27
N SER A 49 20.85 -5.64 24.51
CA SER A 49 20.50 -6.93 25.10
C SER A 49 19.41 -7.69 24.33
N ALA A 50 18.39 -6.96 23.80
CA ALA A 50 17.36 -7.57 22.99
C ALA A 50 17.90 -8.05 21.61
N TRP A 51 18.85 -7.32 21.05
CA TRP A 51 19.54 -7.72 19.83
C TRP A 51 20.41 -8.96 20.04
N ASP A 52 21.11 -9.04 21.14
CA ASP A 52 22.01 -10.16 21.46
C ASP A 52 21.22 -11.45 21.77
N ALA A 53 20.05 -11.28 22.39
CA ALA A 53 19.14 -12.40 22.70
C ALA A 53 18.31 -12.86 21.49
N ALA A 54 18.16 -12.01 20.47
CA ALA A 54 17.34 -12.32 19.31
C ALA A 54 17.97 -13.39 18.42
N GLN A 55 17.19 -14.41 18.09
CA GLN A 55 17.67 -15.46 17.20
C GLN A 55 17.81 -14.94 15.76
N PRO A 56 18.91 -15.26 15.07
CA PRO A 56 19.07 -14.95 13.67
C PRO A 56 18.09 -15.79 12.83
N VAL A 57 17.46 -15.15 11.86
CA VAL A 57 16.65 -15.86 10.86
C VAL A 57 17.59 -16.38 9.77
N PRO A 58 17.63 -17.71 9.53
CA PRO A 58 18.54 -18.32 8.56
C PRO A 58 18.29 -17.80 7.13
N GLY A 59 19.36 -17.64 6.37
CA GLY A 59 19.32 -17.22 4.96
C GLY A 59 19.56 -15.74 4.76
N THR A 60 19.67 -15.35 3.50
CA THR A 60 19.76 -13.95 3.08
C THR A 60 18.37 -13.45 2.70
N HIS A 61 17.90 -12.40 3.37
CA HIS A 61 16.57 -11.83 3.15
C HIS A 61 16.70 -10.38 2.70
N ASP A 62 16.26 -10.09 1.48
CA ASP A 62 16.10 -8.73 0.98
C ASP A 62 14.76 -8.16 1.48
N LEU A 63 14.76 -7.65 2.72
CA LEU A 63 13.56 -7.09 3.36
C LEU A 63 13.00 -5.89 2.60
N VAL A 64 13.84 -5.13 1.91
CA VAL A 64 13.41 -3.98 1.10
C VAL A 64 12.56 -4.45 -0.08
N THR A 65 13.01 -5.50 -0.78
CA THR A 65 12.24 -6.08 -1.87
C THR A 65 10.95 -6.73 -1.37
N LEU A 66 10.98 -7.43 -0.25
CA LEU A 66 9.77 -8.02 0.35
C LEU A 66 8.76 -6.94 0.76
N GLN A 67 9.21 -5.88 1.40
CA GLN A 67 8.36 -4.76 1.79
C GLN A 67 7.78 -4.04 0.57
N ALA A 68 8.58 -3.81 -0.47
CA ALA A 68 8.12 -3.21 -1.72
C ALA A 68 7.07 -4.09 -2.42
N ALA A 69 7.23 -5.42 -2.39
CA ALA A 69 6.26 -6.37 -2.94
C ALA A 69 4.91 -6.28 -2.21
N LEU A 70 4.94 -6.25 -0.87
CA LEU A 70 3.73 -6.09 -0.05
C LEU A 70 3.01 -4.78 -0.35
N TYR A 71 3.74 -3.67 -0.41
CA TYR A 71 3.15 -2.37 -0.76
C TYR A 71 2.58 -2.33 -2.18
N ALA A 72 3.26 -2.94 -3.15
CA ALA A 72 2.73 -3.02 -4.51
C ALA A 72 1.40 -3.81 -4.55
N ALA A 73 1.31 -4.90 -3.80
CA ALA A 73 0.07 -5.68 -3.69
C ALA A 73 -1.06 -4.89 -3.03
N GLN A 74 -0.77 -4.21 -1.91
CA GLN A 74 -1.75 -3.39 -1.19
C GLN A 74 -2.25 -2.24 -2.05
N LEU A 75 -1.34 -1.51 -2.71
CA LEU A 75 -1.71 -0.42 -3.63
C LEU A 75 -2.59 -0.93 -4.77
N ALA A 76 -2.22 -2.04 -5.41
CA ALA A 76 -3.04 -2.60 -6.49
C ALA A 76 -4.45 -2.97 -6.02
N GLY A 77 -4.59 -3.54 -4.82
CA GLY A 77 -5.88 -3.84 -4.22
C GLY A 77 -6.71 -2.58 -3.92
N ALA A 78 -6.08 -1.56 -3.30
CA ALA A 78 -6.71 -0.30 -2.99
C ALA A 78 -7.19 0.43 -4.27
N LEU A 79 -6.36 0.48 -5.31
CA LEU A 79 -6.70 1.10 -6.60
C LEU A 79 -7.91 0.44 -7.26
N MET A 80 -7.99 -0.88 -7.23
CA MET A 80 -9.16 -1.61 -7.74
C MET A 80 -10.41 -1.30 -6.91
N ALA A 81 -10.29 -1.20 -5.59
CA ALA A 81 -11.40 -0.82 -4.71
C ALA A 81 -11.87 0.61 -4.99
N VAL A 82 -10.96 1.57 -5.11
CA VAL A 82 -11.26 2.97 -5.46
C VAL A 82 -11.97 3.04 -6.81
N PHE A 83 -11.45 2.37 -7.83
CA PHE A 83 -12.07 2.36 -9.15
C PHE A 83 -13.50 1.80 -9.12
N SER A 84 -13.70 0.65 -8.48
CA SER A 84 -15.02 0.02 -8.38
C SER A 84 -16.03 0.90 -7.65
N ARG A 85 -15.63 1.54 -6.52
CA ARG A 85 -16.48 2.47 -5.77
C ARG A 85 -16.82 3.71 -6.59
N THR A 86 -15.84 4.28 -7.29
CA THR A 86 -16.04 5.47 -8.11
C THR A 86 -16.97 5.17 -9.29
N LEU A 87 -16.82 4.03 -9.92
CA LEU A 87 -17.70 3.58 -10.99
C LEU A 87 -19.15 3.41 -10.50
N GLN A 88 -19.32 2.76 -9.34
CA GLN A 88 -20.64 2.61 -8.73
C GLN A 88 -21.24 3.96 -8.37
N TYR A 89 -20.49 4.84 -7.70
CA TYR A 89 -20.94 6.19 -7.37
C TYR A 89 -21.39 6.96 -8.61
N ALA A 90 -20.63 6.91 -9.71
CA ALA A 90 -20.99 7.58 -10.95
C ALA A 90 -22.29 7.06 -11.58
N ASN A 91 -22.62 5.77 -11.35
CA ASN A 91 -23.88 5.18 -11.82
C ASN A 91 -25.08 5.53 -10.92
N ASP A 92 -24.84 5.66 -9.61
CA ASP A 92 -25.90 5.87 -8.62
C ASP A 92 -26.23 7.37 -8.45
N ARG A 93 -25.21 8.23 -8.52
CA ARG A 93 -25.37 9.68 -8.33
C ARG A 93 -26.08 10.32 -9.51
N GLN A 94 -27.22 10.93 -9.24
CA GLN A 94 -28.00 11.64 -10.27
C GLN A 94 -27.81 13.17 -10.20
N GLN A 95 -27.58 13.77 -11.36
CA GLN A 95 -27.51 15.22 -11.57
C GLN A 95 -28.07 15.51 -12.97
N PHE A 96 -28.77 16.65 -13.10
CA PHE A 96 -29.37 17.08 -14.37
C PHE A 96 -30.27 16.01 -15.00
N GLY A 97 -31.01 15.28 -14.17
CA GLY A 97 -32.00 14.28 -14.61
C GLY A 97 -31.45 12.91 -15.04
N LYS A 98 -30.14 12.65 -14.84
CA LYS A 98 -29.52 11.36 -15.18
C LYS A 98 -28.31 11.03 -14.31
N PRO A 99 -27.89 9.75 -14.24
CA PRO A 99 -26.64 9.37 -13.57
C PRO A 99 -25.43 10.15 -14.12
N ILE A 100 -24.51 10.57 -13.23
CA ILE A 100 -23.33 11.34 -13.67
C ILE A 100 -22.42 10.54 -14.60
N GLY A 101 -22.38 9.21 -14.48
CA GLY A 101 -21.68 8.32 -15.40
C GLY A 101 -22.18 8.34 -16.85
N LYS A 102 -23.28 9.04 -17.14
CA LYS A 102 -23.78 9.26 -18.51
C LYS A 102 -23.18 10.51 -19.18
N PHE A 103 -22.40 11.29 -18.46
CA PHE A 103 -21.71 12.46 -19.04
C PHE A 103 -20.34 12.04 -19.59
N GLN A 104 -20.02 12.47 -20.80
CA GLN A 104 -18.76 12.11 -21.48
C GLN A 104 -17.52 12.48 -20.66
N ALA A 105 -17.52 13.61 -19.96
CA ALA A 105 -16.40 14.02 -19.13
C ALA A 105 -16.12 13.01 -18.01
N ILE A 106 -17.16 12.46 -17.36
CA ILE A 106 -17.04 11.44 -16.32
C ILE A 106 -16.63 10.11 -16.92
N GLN A 107 -17.18 9.73 -18.08
CA GLN A 107 -16.79 8.50 -18.78
C GLN A 107 -15.31 8.52 -19.15
N HIS A 108 -14.80 9.67 -19.64
CA HIS A 108 -13.39 9.82 -19.95
C HIS A 108 -12.51 9.63 -18.70
N GLN A 109 -12.86 10.28 -17.60
CA GLN A 109 -12.12 10.11 -16.32
C GLN A 109 -12.14 8.67 -15.84
N LEU A 110 -13.28 7.99 -15.90
CA LEU A 110 -13.41 6.58 -15.54
C LEU A 110 -12.59 5.66 -16.46
N SER A 111 -12.49 5.97 -17.74
CA SER A 111 -11.65 5.22 -18.68
C SER A 111 -10.17 5.33 -18.29
N VAL A 112 -9.68 6.54 -18.04
CA VAL A 112 -8.30 6.77 -17.58
C VAL A 112 -8.04 6.05 -16.25
N MET A 113 -8.98 6.15 -15.28
CA MET A 113 -8.86 5.42 -14.01
C MET A 113 -8.75 3.91 -14.23
N SER A 114 -9.56 3.35 -15.14
CA SER A 114 -9.53 1.91 -15.44
C SER A 114 -8.17 1.48 -15.98
N GLU A 115 -7.61 2.22 -16.93
CA GLU A 115 -6.29 1.94 -17.50
C GLU A 115 -5.22 1.89 -16.40
N HIS A 116 -5.17 2.89 -15.53
CA HIS A 116 -4.21 2.94 -14.43
C HIS A 116 -4.41 1.81 -13.41
N ALA A 117 -5.65 1.56 -12.98
CA ALA A 117 -5.96 0.53 -11.98
C ALA A 117 -5.65 -0.89 -12.49
N PHE A 118 -6.04 -1.20 -13.73
CA PHE A 118 -5.76 -2.51 -14.31
C PHE A 118 -4.28 -2.70 -14.63
N ALA A 119 -3.59 -1.68 -15.15
CA ALA A 119 -2.14 -1.75 -15.37
C ALA A 119 -1.37 -1.94 -14.05
N ALA A 120 -1.76 -1.25 -12.98
CA ALA A 120 -1.20 -1.44 -11.65
C ALA A 120 -1.42 -2.87 -11.12
N ARG A 121 -2.63 -3.41 -11.27
CA ARG A 121 -2.96 -4.79 -10.91
C ARG A 121 -2.10 -5.80 -11.67
N MET A 122 -1.97 -5.65 -12.99
CA MET A 122 -1.12 -6.53 -13.81
C MET A 122 0.35 -6.43 -13.42
N ALA A 123 0.86 -5.22 -13.19
CA ALA A 123 2.24 -5.03 -12.75
C ALA A 123 2.51 -5.70 -11.38
N ALA A 124 1.57 -5.57 -10.43
CA ALA A 124 1.67 -6.23 -9.13
C ALA A 124 1.64 -7.76 -9.27
N GLN A 125 0.76 -8.30 -10.09
CA GLN A 125 0.70 -9.75 -10.36
C GLN A 125 2.02 -10.26 -10.95
N LEU A 126 2.57 -9.57 -11.96
CA LEU A 126 3.85 -9.95 -12.57
C LEU A 126 5.03 -9.80 -11.59
N GLY A 127 5.00 -8.77 -10.75
CA GLY A 127 6.04 -8.54 -9.73
C GLY A 127 6.04 -9.58 -8.63
N LEU A 128 4.87 -10.12 -8.29
CA LEU A 128 4.69 -11.12 -7.25
C LEU A 128 4.75 -12.56 -7.77
N CYS A 129 4.63 -12.78 -9.09
CA CYS A 129 4.83 -14.09 -9.71
C CYS A 129 6.33 -14.44 -9.68
N ALA A 130 6.75 -15.13 -8.62
CA ALA A 130 8.10 -15.63 -8.50
C ALA A 130 8.20 -17.03 -9.09
N ALA A 131 9.22 -17.24 -9.91
CA ALA A 131 9.62 -18.60 -10.33
C ALA A 131 10.33 -19.38 -9.20
N GLY A 132 10.53 -18.75 -8.03
CA GLY A 132 11.19 -19.28 -6.85
C GLY A 132 10.52 -18.80 -5.56
N GLN A 133 11.16 -19.12 -4.42
CA GLN A 133 10.63 -18.76 -3.09
C GLN A 133 10.79 -17.25 -2.75
N VAL A 134 11.61 -16.52 -3.50
CA VAL A 134 11.91 -15.11 -3.24
C VAL A 134 11.50 -14.29 -4.46
N PRO A 135 10.79 -13.18 -4.28
CA PRO A 135 10.41 -12.28 -5.37
C PRO A 135 11.65 -11.69 -6.08
N ASP A 136 11.57 -11.59 -7.40
CA ASP A 136 12.61 -10.95 -8.20
C ASP A 136 12.63 -9.43 -7.96
N ARG A 137 13.80 -8.91 -7.58
CA ARG A 137 13.95 -7.50 -7.19
C ARG A 137 13.57 -6.52 -8.30
N LEU A 138 13.93 -6.82 -9.54
CA LEU A 138 13.63 -5.95 -10.68
C LEU A 138 12.13 -5.92 -10.96
N ARG A 139 11.49 -7.08 -11.00
CA ARG A 139 10.05 -7.19 -11.20
C ARG A 139 9.27 -6.49 -10.08
N VAL A 140 9.69 -6.64 -8.85
CA VAL A 140 9.08 -5.95 -7.70
C VAL A 140 9.27 -4.44 -7.81
N ALA A 141 10.45 -3.96 -8.20
CA ALA A 141 10.70 -2.54 -8.38
C ALA A 141 9.80 -1.94 -9.48
N MET A 142 9.64 -2.64 -10.61
CA MET A 142 8.72 -2.24 -11.68
C MET A 142 7.26 -2.20 -11.19
N ALA A 143 6.83 -3.22 -10.47
CA ALA A 143 5.49 -3.28 -9.90
C ALA A 143 5.25 -2.13 -8.92
N LYS A 144 6.21 -1.87 -8.01
CA LYS A 144 6.09 -0.78 -7.03
C LYS A 144 6.07 0.60 -7.69
N ALA A 145 6.91 0.83 -8.71
CA ALA A 145 6.90 2.07 -9.47
C ALA A 145 5.53 2.28 -10.15
N ARG A 146 5.05 1.28 -10.90
CA ARG A 146 3.77 1.39 -11.63
C ARG A 146 2.57 1.57 -10.70
N THR A 147 2.51 0.85 -9.58
CA THR A 147 1.42 1.01 -8.60
C THR A 147 1.47 2.37 -7.92
N SER A 148 2.66 2.92 -7.65
CA SER A 148 2.81 4.24 -7.04
C SER A 148 2.39 5.38 -7.98
N GLU A 149 2.75 5.31 -9.26
CA GLU A 149 2.29 6.26 -10.28
C GLU A 149 0.77 6.22 -10.42
N ALA A 150 0.20 5.02 -10.54
CA ALA A 150 -1.23 4.84 -10.68
C ALA A 150 -2.01 5.37 -9.45
N ALA A 151 -1.43 5.31 -8.25
CA ALA A 151 -2.07 5.78 -7.04
C ALA A 151 -2.39 7.28 -7.08
N LEU A 152 -1.47 8.09 -7.58
CA LEU A 152 -1.68 9.53 -7.71
C LEU A 152 -2.82 9.86 -8.67
N GLU A 153 -2.81 9.24 -9.85
CA GLU A 153 -3.81 9.48 -10.89
C GLU A 153 -5.21 9.00 -10.47
N VAL A 154 -5.30 7.76 -9.99
CA VAL A 154 -6.59 7.17 -9.59
C VAL A 154 -7.18 7.90 -8.37
N ALA A 155 -6.37 8.27 -7.38
CA ALA A 155 -6.83 9.06 -6.24
C ALA A 155 -7.35 10.43 -6.69
N GLY A 156 -6.59 11.16 -7.50
CA GLY A 156 -6.98 12.47 -8.00
C GLY A 156 -8.28 12.44 -8.80
N LEU A 157 -8.41 11.50 -9.74
CA LEU A 157 -9.62 11.34 -10.55
C LEU A 157 -10.82 10.90 -9.71
N SER A 158 -10.63 10.01 -8.74
CA SER A 158 -11.72 9.57 -7.87
C SER A 158 -12.27 10.72 -7.04
N HIS A 159 -11.40 11.53 -6.43
CA HIS A 159 -11.83 12.72 -5.70
C HIS A 159 -12.51 13.77 -6.61
N SER A 160 -12.03 13.93 -7.85
CA SER A 160 -12.67 14.78 -8.84
C SER A 160 -14.11 14.36 -9.15
N ILE A 161 -14.34 13.06 -9.32
CA ILE A 161 -15.68 12.50 -9.64
C ILE A 161 -16.62 12.57 -8.43
N HIS A 162 -16.13 12.30 -7.23
CA HIS A 162 -16.96 12.35 -6.01
C HIS A 162 -17.23 13.80 -5.57
N GLY A 163 -16.31 14.74 -5.84
CA GLY A 163 -16.39 16.10 -5.34
C GLY A 163 -16.27 16.15 -3.81
N ALA A 164 -16.99 17.07 -3.18
CA ALA A 164 -16.88 17.34 -1.74
C ALA A 164 -17.14 16.10 -0.85
N ILE A 165 -18.04 15.20 -1.25
CA ILE A 165 -18.38 14.01 -0.44
C ILE A 165 -17.19 13.05 -0.31
N GLY A 166 -16.29 13.00 -1.30
CA GLY A 166 -15.10 12.16 -1.26
C GLY A 166 -14.10 12.51 -0.15
N PHE A 167 -14.22 13.72 0.42
CA PHE A 167 -13.39 14.19 1.54
C PHE A 167 -14.09 14.10 2.89
N THR A 168 -15.34 13.64 2.94
CA THR A 168 -16.11 13.57 4.19
C THR A 168 -15.95 12.20 4.84
N ARG A 169 -16.19 12.13 6.16
CA ARG A 169 -16.21 10.86 6.90
C ARG A 169 -17.43 10.00 6.59
N GLU A 170 -18.44 10.55 5.93
CA GLU A 170 -19.65 9.84 5.54
C GLU A 170 -19.41 8.89 4.36
N PHE A 171 -18.32 9.12 3.62
CA PHE A 171 -17.93 8.28 2.49
C PHE A 171 -16.54 7.68 2.72
N ASP A 172 -16.41 6.39 2.50
CA ASP A 172 -15.22 5.60 2.86
C ASP A 172 -14.05 5.71 1.86
N LEU A 173 -14.12 6.60 0.86
CA LEU A 173 -13.08 6.80 -0.15
C LEU A 173 -11.72 7.13 0.47
N GLN A 174 -11.74 7.99 1.47
CA GLN A 174 -10.55 8.45 2.21
C GLN A 174 -9.77 7.31 2.91
N LEU A 175 -10.37 6.12 3.06
CA LEU A 175 -9.69 4.98 3.65
C LEU A 175 -8.76 4.28 2.64
N TYR A 176 -8.87 4.62 1.36
CA TYR A 176 -8.14 3.99 0.26
C TYR A 176 -7.24 4.95 -0.51
N THR A 177 -7.36 6.27 -0.29
CA THR A 177 -6.65 7.33 -1.02
C THR A 177 -5.67 8.15 -0.18
#